data_6737b2def92ef55358e368d4650001e8
#
_entry.id   6737b2def92ef55358e368d4650001e8
#
_cell.length_a   1.000
_cell.length_b   1.000
_cell.length_c   1.000
_cell.angle_alpha   90.00
_cell.angle_beta   90.00
_cell.angle_gamma   90.00
#
_symmetry.space_group_name_H-M   'P 1'
#
loop_
_entity.id
_entity.type
_entity.pdbx_description
1 polymer ?
#
loop_
_entity_poly.entity_id
_entity_poly.type
_entity_poly.pdbx_seq_one_letter_code
_entity_poly.pdbx_strand_id
1 'polypeptide(L)'
;MKLGLYSITYLGLWYRGEALPLPAMITRAKQYGYDGIEIDGKRPHGNPLDWPTPRCRELRSIADGEGIDIFAVAANNDFSNPVPEVREAQICCVRDLIRMTADLGAPTLRVFLAWWGVTRHPQLASYDIAKRLWTVVHEPFPPEEIWSWCREALVECARYAQDAGVTLALQNHRPVIHDHQDVLRMVREVDSPALQVCLDAPLMPDRSTDAIYQAARDVGPLQALSHFGGEFERLPDGAIRGFDVFDKKVRGDTNQYYRDFVRAMQVIGYEGYMSYELCHDLPVVDGQTVDIGYAHQQAQLAAEFMRDLIASADRPAPLGVAPTTFGTTSGRPA
;
A
#
# COMPACT_ATOMS: atom_id res chain seq x y z
N MET A 1 3.27 -14.29 -6.79
CA MET A 1 2.93 -13.20 -5.83
C MET A 1 2.51 -13.83 -4.52
N LYS A 2 2.84 -13.19 -3.42
CA LYS A 2 2.50 -13.56 -2.04
C LYS A 2 1.42 -12.63 -1.48
N LEU A 3 0.72 -13.08 -0.45
CA LEU A 3 -0.36 -12.32 0.18
C LEU A 3 0.10 -11.77 1.53
N GLY A 4 0.00 -10.45 1.71
CA GLY A 4 0.38 -9.73 2.92
C GLY A 4 -0.80 -9.18 3.70
N LEU A 5 -0.65 -9.02 5.00
CA LEU A 5 -1.59 -8.35 5.89
C LEU A 5 -0.91 -7.13 6.53
N TYR A 6 -1.38 -5.93 6.21
CA TYR A 6 -0.84 -4.70 6.77
C TYR A 6 -1.46 -4.40 8.13
N SER A 7 -0.63 -4.12 9.11
CA SER A 7 -1.05 -3.96 10.50
C SER A 7 -1.90 -2.72 10.76
N ILE A 8 -2.01 -1.77 9.80
CA ILE A 8 -2.96 -0.66 9.85
C ILE A 8 -4.40 -1.16 10.08
N THR A 9 -4.74 -2.33 9.53
CA THR A 9 -6.02 -3.01 9.71
C THR A 9 -6.38 -3.21 11.18
N TYR A 10 -5.38 -3.34 12.05
CA TYR A 10 -5.54 -3.68 13.46
C TYR A 10 -5.02 -2.64 14.45
N LEU A 11 -4.79 -1.41 14.02
CA LEU A 11 -4.31 -0.31 14.89
C LEU A 11 -5.37 0.23 15.86
N GLY A 12 -6.63 -0.20 15.79
CA GLY A 12 -7.71 0.38 16.61
C GLY A 12 -8.01 1.84 16.22
N LEU A 13 -7.74 2.22 14.97
CA LEU A 13 -8.01 3.57 14.45
C LEU A 13 -9.40 3.67 13.84
N TRP A 14 -9.80 2.67 13.08
CA TRP A 14 -10.97 2.69 12.21
C TRP A 14 -12.16 1.92 12.79
N TYR A 15 -11.92 1.01 13.72
CA TYR A 15 -12.94 0.26 14.44
C TYR A 15 -12.98 0.63 15.92
N ARG A 16 -14.07 0.29 16.59
CA ARG A 16 -14.24 0.52 18.02
C ARG A 16 -13.53 -0.58 18.81
N GLY A 17 -12.56 -0.20 19.62
CA GLY A 17 -11.78 -1.09 20.47
C GLY A 17 -10.29 -0.80 20.43
N GLU A 18 -9.54 -1.67 21.07
CA GLU A 18 -8.08 -1.55 21.15
C GLU A 18 -7.38 -2.16 19.93
N ALA A 19 -6.13 -1.79 19.72
CA ALA A 19 -5.28 -2.41 18.72
C ALA A 19 -5.01 -3.88 19.03
N LEU A 20 -4.96 -4.71 17.99
CA LEU A 20 -4.54 -6.11 18.15
C LEU A 20 -3.00 -6.15 18.26
N PRO A 21 -2.42 -6.74 19.32
CA PRO A 21 -0.97 -6.86 19.42
C PRO A 21 -0.34 -7.64 18.25
N LEU A 22 0.86 -7.24 17.80
CA LEU A 22 1.52 -7.87 16.64
C LEU A 22 1.67 -9.40 16.75
N PRO A 23 2.01 -10.02 17.90
CA PRO A 23 2.03 -11.48 18.01
C PRO A 23 0.67 -12.12 17.71
N ALA A 24 -0.42 -11.54 18.21
CA ALA A 24 -1.78 -12.02 17.92
C ALA A 24 -2.15 -11.80 16.44
N MET A 25 -1.70 -10.70 15.84
CA MET A 25 -1.89 -10.46 14.41
C MET A 25 -1.16 -11.50 13.55
N ILE A 26 0.06 -11.90 13.91
CA ILE A 26 0.82 -12.97 13.23
C ILE A 26 0.01 -14.26 13.23
N THR A 27 -0.53 -14.65 14.39
CA THR A 27 -1.40 -15.83 14.51
C THR A 27 -2.65 -15.71 13.62
N ARG A 28 -3.28 -14.52 13.55
CA ARG A 28 -4.44 -14.29 12.68
C ARG A 28 -4.06 -14.32 11.19
N ALA A 29 -2.94 -13.73 10.83
CA ALA A 29 -2.43 -13.78 9.45
C ALA A 29 -2.30 -15.23 8.97
N LYS A 30 -1.66 -16.10 9.77
CA LYS A 30 -1.58 -17.54 9.51
C LYS A 30 -2.95 -18.20 9.35
N GLN A 31 -3.87 -17.94 10.29
CA GLN A 31 -5.21 -18.52 10.27
C GLN A 31 -6.00 -18.15 9.01
N TYR A 32 -5.84 -16.93 8.49
CA TYR A 32 -6.53 -16.46 7.31
C TYR A 32 -5.78 -16.79 6.01
N GLY A 33 -4.60 -17.42 6.11
CA GLY A 33 -3.82 -17.86 4.97
C GLY A 33 -2.97 -16.76 4.32
N TYR A 34 -2.61 -15.72 5.04
CA TYR A 34 -1.59 -14.77 4.60
C TYR A 34 -0.19 -15.40 4.66
N ASP A 35 0.69 -14.95 3.75
CA ASP A 35 2.08 -15.43 3.69
C ASP A 35 3.00 -14.55 4.56
N GLY A 36 2.59 -13.33 4.89
CA GLY A 36 3.37 -12.42 5.70
C GLY A 36 2.58 -11.23 6.24
N ILE A 37 3.27 -10.42 7.07
CA ILE A 37 2.75 -9.17 7.63
C ILE A 37 3.61 -7.98 7.24
N GLU A 38 2.95 -6.82 7.10
CA GLU A 38 3.55 -5.50 7.06
C GLU A 38 3.26 -4.76 8.35
N ILE A 39 4.28 -4.11 8.93
CA ILE A 39 4.16 -3.43 10.23
C ILE A 39 4.05 -1.92 10.02
N ASP A 40 2.97 -1.30 10.50
CA ASP A 40 2.83 0.15 10.51
C ASP A 40 3.84 0.79 11.49
N GLY A 41 4.64 1.72 11.00
CA GLY A 41 5.74 2.38 11.70
C GLY A 41 5.31 3.39 12.76
N LYS A 42 4.09 3.28 13.27
CA LYS A 42 3.56 4.12 14.36
C LYS A 42 3.00 3.31 15.51
N ARG A 43 2.80 4.00 16.65
CA ARG A 43 2.17 3.39 17.83
C ARG A 43 0.71 2.97 17.54
N PRO A 44 0.28 1.85 18.10
CA PRO A 44 0.98 1.01 19.07
C PRO A 44 1.85 -0.10 18.44
N HIS A 45 1.96 -0.20 17.11
CA HIS A 45 2.65 -1.30 16.45
C HIS A 45 4.16 -1.07 16.30
N GLY A 46 4.61 -0.24 15.35
CA GLY A 46 5.99 -0.23 14.88
C GLY A 46 6.76 1.08 15.11
N ASN A 47 6.48 1.87 16.17
CA ASN A 47 7.25 3.09 16.41
C ASN A 47 8.68 2.75 16.89
N PRO A 48 9.76 3.27 16.26
CA PRO A 48 11.14 2.97 16.64
C PRO A 48 11.48 3.25 18.10
N LEU A 49 10.81 4.22 18.75
CA LEU A 49 11.00 4.52 20.16
C LEU A 49 10.63 3.35 21.09
N ASP A 50 9.76 2.44 20.64
CA ASP A 50 9.27 1.31 21.42
C ASP A 50 9.90 -0.02 20.96
N TRP A 51 10.72 0.00 19.90
CA TRP A 51 11.25 -1.19 19.25
C TRP A 51 12.77 -1.24 19.21
N PRO A 52 13.43 -1.48 20.37
CA PRO A 52 14.86 -1.75 20.38
C PRO A 52 15.16 -3.10 19.70
N THR A 53 16.38 -3.26 19.19
CA THR A 53 16.83 -4.46 18.46
C THR A 53 16.46 -5.81 19.12
N PRO A 54 16.55 -6.01 20.46
CA PRO A 54 16.13 -7.28 21.07
C PRO A 54 14.64 -7.58 20.86
N ARG A 55 13.77 -6.58 20.94
CA ARG A 55 12.33 -6.74 20.73
C ARG A 55 12.00 -7.02 19.26
N CYS A 56 12.74 -6.41 18.32
CA CYS A 56 12.61 -6.73 16.90
C CYS A 56 12.95 -8.21 16.63
N ARG A 57 14.03 -8.70 17.23
CA ARG A 57 14.45 -10.11 17.10
C ARG A 57 13.46 -11.07 17.72
N GLU A 58 12.88 -10.73 18.87
CA GLU A 58 11.81 -11.52 19.51
C GLU A 58 10.60 -11.64 18.58
N LEU A 59 10.09 -10.53 18.03
CA LEU A 59 8.95 -10.56 17.12
C LEU A 59 9.25 -11.37 15.85
N ARG A 60 10.46 -11.22 15.30
CA ARG A 60 10.91 -12.03 14.16
C ARG A 60 10.88 -13.53 14.50
N SER A 61 11.40 -13.92 15.68
CA SER A 61 11.38 -15.32 16.10
C SER A 61 9.95 -15.88 16.23
N ILE A 62 9.00 -15.04 16.68
CA ILE A 62 7.57 -15.42 16.75
C ILE A 62 7.03 -15.62 15.32
N ALA A 63 7.31 -14.72 14.41
CA ALA A 63 6.86 -14.81 13.02
C ALA A 63 7.45 -16.02 12.31
N ASP A 64 8.75 -16.26 12.46
CA ASP A 64 9.46 -17.43 11.92
C ASP A 64 8.85 -18.75 12.46
N GLY A 65 8.53 -18.80 13.76
CA GLY A 65 7.89 -19.96 14.40
C GLY A 65 6.48 -20.25 13.87
N GLU A 66 5.77 -19.23 13.41
CA GLU A 66 4.46 -19.36 12.77
C GLU A 66 4.55 -19.57 11.24
N GLY A 67 5.72 -19.42 10.64
CA GLY A 67 5.93 -19.48 9.20
C GLY A 67 5.32 -18.28 8.47
N ILE A 68 5.35 -17.11 9.11
CA ILE A 68 4.84 -15.83 8.57
C ILE A 68 6.03 -14.89 8.35
N ASP A 69 6.19 -14.37 7.12
CA ASP A 69 7.22 -13.39 6.81
C ASP A 69 6.88 -12.02 7.43
N ILE A 70 7.88 -11.30 7.98
CA ILE A 70 7.78 -9.86 8.15
C ILE A 70 8.41 -9.24 6.90
N PHE A 71 7.59 -8.88 5.90
CA PHE A 71 8.10 -8.49 4.59
C PHE A 71 8.31 -7.00 4.42
N ALA A 72 7.63 -6.17 5.22
CA ALA A 72 7.76 -4.72 5.13
C ALA A 72 7.45 -4.02 6.47
N VAL A 73 7.99 -2.82 6.59
CA VAL A 73 7.55 -1.78 7.52
C VAL A 73 7.00 -0.61 6.71
N ALA A 74 5.99 0.08 7.22
CA ALA A 74 5.39 1.23 6.56
C ALA A 74 5.69 2.52 7.32
N ALA A 75 6.43 3.44 6.72
CA ALA A 75 6.60 4.79 7.26
C ALA A 75 5.31 5.60 7.08
N ASN A 76 5.12 6.58 7.98
CA ASN A 76 4.07 7.59 7.91
C ASN A 76 4.72 8.98 7.81
N ASN A 77 5.71 9.10 6.94
CA ASN A 77 6.55 10.28 6.79
C ASN A 77 5.92 11.35 5.90
N ASP A 78 6.29 12.60 6.20
CA ASP A 78 5.98 13.77 5.38
C ASP A 78 7.26 14.60 5.18
N PHE A 79 7.81 14.57 3.97
CA PHE A 79 8.98 15.37 3.59
C PHE A 79 8.62 16.71 2.96
N SER A 80 7.33 17.01 2.82
CA SER A 80 6.84 18.20 2.14
C SER A 80 6.77 19.45 3.00
N ASN A 81 6.96 19.35 4.32
CA ASN A 81 6.75 20.45 5.23
C ASN A 81 7.67 21.64 4.90
N PRO A 82 7.16 22.90 4.84
CA PRO A 82 7.96 24.08 4.52
C PRO A 82 8.99 24.43 5.62
N VAL A 83 8.80 23.96 6.86
CA VAL A 83 9.74 24.19 7.96
C VAL A 83 10.88 23.17 7.90
N PRO A 84 12.14 23.61 7.69
CA PRO A 84 13.29 22.68 7.51
C PRO A 84 13.46 21.71 8.68
N GLU A 85 13.35 22.19 9.92
CA GLU A 85 13.54 21.37 11.13
C GLU A 85 12.49 20.26 11.24
N VAL A 86 11.29 20.48 10.69
CA VAL A 86 10.26 19.44 10.65
C VAL A 86 10.64 18.37 9.62
N ARG A 87 11.17 18.74 8.44
CA ARG A 87 11.70 17.78 7.45
C ARG A 87 12.86 16.97 8.01
N GLU A 88 13.81 17.62 8.68
CA GLU A 88 14.94 16.95 9.35
C GLU A 88 14.47 15.93 10.40
N ALA A 89 13.46 16.28 11.19
CA ALA A 89 12.84 15.34 12.13
C ALA A 89 12.20 14.13 11.40
N GLN A 90 11.59 14.34 10.23
CA GLN A 90 11.06 13.25 9.41
C GLN A 90 12.17 12.35 8.84
N ILE A 91 13.29 12.93 8.39
CA ILE A 91 14.47 12.17 7.95
C ILE A 91 15.02 11.32 9.10
N CYS A 92 15.16 11.88 10.30
CA CYS A 92 15.57 11.13 11.50
C CYS A 92 14.61 9.97 11.79
N CYS A 93 13.30 10.20 11.71
CA CYS A 93 12.29 9.16 11.91
C CYS A 93 12.42 8.03 10.88
N VAL A 94 12.54 8.36 9.58
CA VAL A 94 12.70 7.37 8.51
C VAL A 94 14.01 6.61 8.67
N ARG A 95 15.12 7.26 9.03
CA ARG A 95 16.39 6.58 9.34
C ARG A 95 16.23 5.54 10.46
N ASP A 96 15.51 5.89 11.52
CA ASP A 96 15.30 4.98 12.63
C ASP A 96 14.33 3.83 12.26
N LEU A 97 13.35 4.10 11.37
CA LEU A 97 12.50 3.06 10.76
C LEU A 97 13.31 2.12 9.85
N ILE A 98 14.26 2.63 9.08
CA ILE A 98 15.18 1.81 8.27
C ILE A 98 15.94 0.81 9.17
N ARG A 99 16.50 1.28 10.29
CA ARG A 99 17.18 0.40 11.26
C ARG A 99 16.24 -0.65 11.83
N MET A 100 15.05 -0.24 12.25
CA MET A 100 14.04 -1.16 12.77
C MET A 100 13.63 -2.19 11.71
N THR A 101 13.48 -1.79 10.45
CA THR A 101 13.18 -2.68 9.31
C THR A 101 14.26 -3.74 9.16
N ALA A 102 15.53 -3.34 9.17
CA ALA A 102 16.67 -4.26 9.13
C ALA A 102 16.71 -5.19 10.35
N ASP A 103 16.49 -4.67 11.56
CA ASP A 103 16.48 -5.45 12.81
C ASP A 103 15.34 -6.49 12.84
N LEU A 104 14.19 -6.18 12.24
CA LEU A 104 13.08 -7.11 12.02
C LEU A 104 13.39 -8.16 10.93
N GLY A 105 14.46 -7.96 10.16
CA GLY A 105 14.80 -8.79 9.00
C GLY A 105 13.85 -8.59 7.81
N ALA A 106 13.09 -7.49 7.80
CA ALA A 106 12.26 -7.13 6.68
C ALA A 106 13.09 -6.48 5.56
N PRO A 107 12.86 -6.84 4.28
CA PRO A 107 13.63 -6.28 3.17
C PRO A 107 13.18 -4.88 2.75
N THR A 108 11.98 -4.44 3.12
CA THR A 108 11.34 -3.26 2.53
C THR A 108 10.80 -2.29 3.58
N LEU A 109 11.07 -1.00 3.37
CA LEU A 109 10.38 0.09 4.07
C LEU A 109 9.53 0.88 3.05
N ARG A 110 8.21 0.84 3.18
CA ARG A 110 7.32 1.68 2.38
C ARG A 110 7.40 3.13 2.85
N VAL A 111 7.54 4.07 1.91
CA VAL A 111 7.67 5.51 2.19
C VAL A 111 6.72 6.34 1.33
N PHE A 112 6.44 7.55 1.80
CA PHE A 112 5.73 8.60 1.06
C PHE A 112 6.68 9.74 0.65
N LEU A 113 6.27 10.59 -0.30
CA LEU A 113 6.81 11.95 -0.41
C LEU A 113 6.17 12.82 0.66
N ALA A 114 4.86 12.74 0.78
CA ALA A 114 4.07 13.50 1.73
C ALA A 114 2.91 12.65 2.25
N TRP A 115 2.59 12.85 3.50
CA TRP A 115 1.48 12.21 4.17
C TRP A 115 0.77 13.21 5.08
N TRP A 116 -0.49 13.49 4.80
CA TRP A 116 -1.26 14.43 5.65
C TRP A 116 -1.55 13.91 7.05
N GLY A 117 -1.41 12.60 7.27
CA GLY A 117 -1.70 12.00 8.57
C GLY A 117 -3.17 11.65 8.78
N VAL A 118 -3.45 11.15 9.98
CA VAL A 118 -4.79 10.80 10.46
C VAL A 118 -5.00 11.47 11.82
N THR A 119 -6.12 12.17 11.98
CA THR A 119 -6.52 12.75 13.27
C THR A 119 -7.60 11.89 13.92
N ARG A 120 -7.60 11.80 15.26
CA ARG A 120 -8.68 11.24 16.07
C ARG A 120 -9.55 12.36 16.60
N HIS A 121 -10.84 12.36 16.26
CA HIS A 121 -11.77 13.32 16.83
C HIS A 121 -13.23 12.87 16.62
N PRO A 122 -14.02 12.80 17.67
CA PRO A 122 -13.61 12.73 19.08
C PRO A 122 -13.02 11.37 19.45
N GLN A 123 -13.37 10.28 18.75
CA GLN A 123 -13.01 8.90 19.11
C GLN A 123 -12.48 8.06 17.95
N LEU A 124 -12.80 8.43 16.70
CA LEU A 124 -12.41 7.72 15.50
C LEU A 124 -11.41 8.50 14.67
N ALA A 125 -10.71 7.77 13.82
CA ALA A 125 -9.80 8.35 12.85
C ALA A 125 -10.55 9.15 11.76
N SER A 126 -9.94 10.22 11.29
CA SER A 126 -10.41 11.01 10.15
C SER A 126 -9.24 11.59 9.37
N TYR A 127 -9.35 11.55 8.06
CA TYR A 127 -8.42 12.23 7.15
C TYR A 127 -8.74 13.71 6.93
N ASP A 128 -9.97 14.15 7.16
CA ASP A 128 -10.46 15.45 6.71
C ASP A 128 -9.71 16.64 7.36
N ILE A 129 -9.51 16.57 8.67
CA ILE A 129 -8.79 17.62 9.39
C ILE A 129 -7.32 17.67 8.94
N ALA A 130 -6.68 16.52 8.86
CA ALA A 130 -5.28 16.41 8.46
C ALA A 130 -5.07 16.91 7.00
N LYS A 131 -5.95 16.54 6.07
CA LYS A 131 -5.92 17.05 4.68
C LYS A 131 -6.07 18.56 4.62
N ARG A 132 -7.00 19.12 5.39
CA ARG A 132 -7.18 20.59 5.45
C ARG A 132 -5.95 21.31 6.00
N LEU A 133 -5.36 20.78 7.08
CA LEU A 133 -4.13 21.35 7.65
C LEU A 133 -2.99 21.31 6.64
N TRP A 134 -2.80 20.17 5.97
CA TRP A 134 -1.77 20.03 4.94
C TRP A 134 -1.98 21.05 3.81
N THR A 135 -3.20 21.19 3.31
CA THR A 135 -3.53 22.14 2.24
C THR A 135 -3.19 23.59 2.65
N VAL A 136 -3.64 24.03 3.82
CA VAL A 136 -3.39 25.39 4.31
C VAL A 136 -1.90 25.67 4.46
N VAL A 137 -1.13 24.70 4.96
CA VAL A 137 0.32 24.86 5.16
C VAL A 137 1.07 24.96 3.84
N HIS A 138 0.61 24.24 2.79
CA HIS A 138 1.34 24.14 1.52
C HIS A 138 0.83 25.10 0.43
N GLU A 139 -0.37 25.67 0.58
CA GLU A 139 -0.97 26.60 -0.39
C GLU A 139 -0.03 27.75 -0.84
N PRO A 140 0.81 28.35 0.03
CA PRO A 140 1.70 29.42 -0.37
C PRO A 140 2.90 29.00 -1.24
N PHE A 141 3.18 27.70 -1.36
CA PHE A 141 4.41 27.21 -1.98
C PHE A 141 4.19 26.60 -3.36
N PRO A 142 5.08 26.87 -4.34
CA PRO A 142 4.99 26.24 -5.64
C PRO A 142 5.18 24.71 -5.56
N PRO A 143 4.46 23.91 -6.36
CA PRO A 143 4.59 22.45 -6.35
C PRO A 143 6.02 21.92 -6.57
N GLU A 144 6.82 22.59 -7.43
CA GLU A 144 8.20 22.18 -7.69
C GLU A 144 9.15 22.46 -6.51
N GLU A 145 8.84 23.42 -5.66
CA GLU A 145 9.59 23.65 -4.43
C GLU A 145 9.31 22.53 -3.42
N ILE A 146 8.03 22.17 -3.23
CA ILE A 146 7.62 21.03 -2.40
C ILE A 146 8.25 19.72 -2.93
N TRP A 147 8.28 19.54 -4.23
CA TRP A 147 8.93 18.41 -4.89
C TRP A 147 10.43 18.33 -4.57
N SER A 148 11.13 19.47 -4.63
CA SER A 148 12.56 19.56 -4.32
C SER A 148 12.86 19.15 -2.88
N TRP A 149 12.07 19.62 -1.91
CA TRP A 149 12.22 19.23 -0.50
C TRP A 149 12.06 17.71 -0.30
N CYS A 150 11.03 17.13 -0.93
CA CYS A 150 10.80 15.68 -0.87
C CYS A 150 11.97 14.89 -1.49
N ARG A 151 12.48 15.35 -2.64
CA ARG A 151 13.62 14.72 -3.32
C ARG A 151 14.88 14.75 -2.47
N GLU A 152 15.22 15.90 -1.90
CA GLU A 152 16.40 16.07 -1.05
C GLU A 152 16.36 15.13 0.17
N ALA A 153 15.22 15.04 0.82
CA ALA A 153 15.01 14.13 1.94
C ALA A 153 15.12 12.65 1.52
N LEU A 154 14.56 12.27 0.36
CA LEU A 154 14.66 10.91 -0.15
C LEU A 154 16.08 10.53 -0.57
N VAL A 155 16.85 11.45 -1.15
CA VAL A 155 18.28 11.22 -1.48
C VAL A 155 19.05 10.85 -0.22
N GLU A 156 18.80 11.55 0.88
CA GLU A 156 19.45 11.25 2.17
C GLU A 156 18.98 9.90 2.74
N CYS A 157 17.66 9.67 2.80
CA CYS A 157 17.10 8.42 3.30
C CYS A 157 17.54 7.20 2.46
N ALA A 158 17.68 7.35 1.14
CA ALA A 158 18.13 6.27 0.27
C ALA A 158 19.57 5.82 0.56
N ARG A 159 20.46 6.72 1.02
CA ARG A 159 21.81 6.34 1.49
C ARG A 159 21.73 5.50 2.74
N TYR A 160 20.92 5.92 3.74
CA TYR A 160 20.74 5.12 4.95
C TYR A 160 20.14 3.74 4.65
N ALA A 161 19.21 3.66 3.71
CA ALA A 161 18.59 2.41 3.29
C ALA A 161 19.60 1.50 2.59
N GLN A 162 20.42 2.04 1.69
CA GLN A 162 21.48 1.31 1.02
C GLN A 162 22.50 0.73 2.02
N ASP A 163 22.93 1.53 3.00
CA ASP A 163 23.88 1.09 4.03
C ASP A 163 23.30 -0.02 4.93
N ALA A 164 21.98 -0.02 5.13
CA ALA A 164 21.26 -1.01 5.93
C ALA A 164 20.79 -2.24 5.12
N GLY A 165 20.95 -2.25 3.80
CA GLY A 165 20.44 -3.31 2.93
C GLY A 165 18.91 -3.35 2.85
N VAL A 166 18.23 -2.21 3.03
CA VAL A 166 16.77 -2.05 3.00
C VAL A 166 16.36 -1.36 1.71
N THR A 167 15.31 -1.84 1.07
CA THR A 167 14.68 -1.17 -0.07
C THR A 167 13.63 -0.18 0.41
N LEU A 168 13.70 1.07 -0.04
CA LEU A 168 12.62 2.03 0.10
C LEU A 168 11.62 1.84 -1.04
N ALA A 169 10.37 1.54 -0.73
CA ALA A 169 9.29 1.41 -1.71
C ALA A 169 8.42 2.67 -1.70
N LEU A 170 8.59 3.55 -2.69
CA LEU A 170 7.84 4.80 -2.80
C LEU A 170 6.44 4.54 -3.34
N GLN A 171 5.42 4.84 -2.53
CA GLN A 171 4.03 4.62 -2.88
C GLN A 171 3.46 5.74 -3.77
N ASN A 172 2.61 5.38 -4.73
CA ASN A 172 1.88 6.34 -5.58
C ASN A 172 0.76 7.06 -4.82
N HIS A 173 1.10 7.64 -3.66
CA HIS A 173 0.14 8.25 -2.74
C HIS A 173 0.15 9.78 -2.81
N ARG A 174 -1.05 10.37 -2.86
CA ARG A 174 -1.24 11.83 -2.74
C ARG A 174 -0.75 12.33 -1.37
N PRO A 175 -0.46 13.63 -1.19
CA PRO A 175 -0.87 14.74 -2.05
C PRO A 175 0.15 15.15 -3.13
N VAL A 176 1.42 14.79 -3.01
CA VAL A 176 2.47 15.25 -3.95
C VAL A 176 2.53 14.38 -5.22
N ILE A 177 2.33 13.09 -5.08
CA ILE A 177 2.26 12.16 -6.21
C ILE A 177 0.82 12.09 -6.74
N HIS A 178 0.64 12.25 -8.05
CA HIS A 178 -0.66 12.17 -8.69
C HIS A 178 -0.87 10.85 -9.43
N ASP A 179 0.20 10.29 -10.01
CA ASP A 179 0.17 9.02 -10.74
C ASP A 179 1.51 8.28 -10.67
N HIS A 180 1.63 7.17 -11.40
CA HIS A 180 2.85 6.36 -11.44
C HIS A 180 4.03 7.08 -12.15
N GLN A 181 3.78 8.03 -13.05
CA GLN A 181 4.84 8.78 -13.74
C GLN A 181 5.57 9.72 -12.77
N ASP A 182 4.83 10.30 -11.80
CA ASP A 182 5.46 11.08 -10.72
C ASP A 182 6.37 10.20 -9.86
N VAL A 183 5.94 8.96 -9.51
CA VAL A 183 6.80 8.01 -8.78
C VAL A 183 8.06 7.72 -9.57
N LEU A 184 7.94 7.41 -10.86
CA LEU A 184 9.07 7.11 -11.74
C LEU A 184 9.98 8.33 -11.94
N ARG A 185 9.43 9.54 -12.02
CA ARG A 185 10.19 10.79 -12.02
C ARG A 185 11.05 10.89 -10.76
N MET A 186 10.46 10.70 -9.59
CA MET A 186 11.18 10.77 -8.32
C MET A 186 12.27 9.70 -8.21
N VAL A 187 11.98 8.46 -8.60
CA VAL A 187 12.98 7.37 -8.61
C VAL A 187 14.18 7.73 -9.50
N ARG A 188 13.93 8.27 -10.70
CA ARG A 188 15.01 8.72 -11.60
C ARG A 188 15.80 9.91 -11.04
N GLU A 189 15.14 10.87 -10.40
CA GLU A 189 15.81 12.06 -9.84
C GLU A 189 16.62 11.75 -8.59
N VAL A 190 16.22 10.77 -7.79
CA VAL A 190 16.98 10.29 -6.61
C VAL A 190 18.17 9.42 -7.03
N ASP A 191 18.04 8.68 -8.12
CA ASP A 191 19.09 7.84 -8.74
C ASP A 191 19.80 6.92 -7.72
N SER A 192 19.02 6.15 -6.95
CA SER A 192 19.54 5.22 -5.96
C SER A 192 18.98 3.82 -6.16
N PRO A 193 19.82 2.76 -6.13
CA PRO A 193 19.36 1.38 -6.22
C PRO A 193 18.50 0.94 -5.02
N ALA A 194 18.56 1.68 -3.91
CA ALA A 194 17.75 1.43 -2.72
C ALA A 194 16.33 2.01 -2.82
N LEU A 195 16.00 2.80 -3.87
CA LEU A 195 14.66 3.35 -4.06
C LEU A 195 13.94 2.63 -5.20
N GLN A 196 12.82 2.02 -4.88
CA GLN A 196 11.94 1.30 -5.80
C GLN A 196 10.50 1.78 -5.65
N VAL A 197 9.56 1.12 -6.31
CA VAL A 197 8.16 1.55 -6.43
C VAL A 197 7.23 0.67 -5.60
N CYS A 198 6.26 1.31 -4.95
CA CYS A 198 5.08 0.68 -4.43
C CYS A 198 3.87 1.20 -5.24
N LEU A 199 3.51 0.48 -6.32
CA LEU A 199 2.37 0.84 -7.15
C LEU A 199 1.12 0.14 -6.62
N ASP A 200 0.12 0.92 -6.25
CA ASP A 200 -1.15 0.45 -5.73
C ASP A 200 -2.29 0.78 -6.67
N ALA A 201 -3.05 -0.22 -7.07
CA ALA A 201 -4.19 -0.05 -7.96
C ALA A 201 -5.27 0.91 -7.42
N PRO A 202 -5.66 0.85 -6.13
CA PRO A 202 -6.67 1.75 -5.58
C PRO A 202 -6.32 3.23 -5.66
N LEU A 203 -5.02 3.56 -5.70
CA LEU A 203 -4.51 4.93 -5.72
C LEU A 203 -4.30 5.48 -7.13
N MET A 204 -4.46 4.66 -8.16
CA MET A 204 -4.36 5.10 -9.55
C MET A 204 -5.53 6.01 -9.92
N PRO A 205 -5.28 7.15 -10.59
CA PRO A 205 -6.34 8.08 -11.03
C PRO A 205 -7.21 7.49 -12.14
N ASP A 206 -6.63 6.67 -13.01
CA ASP A 206 -7.31 5.88 -14.04
C ASP A 206 -7.07 4.39 -13.76
N ARG A 207 -8.15 3.65 -13.58
CA ARG A 207 -8.17 2.20 -13.29
C ARG A 207 -8.75 1.38 -14.44
N SER A 208 -8.77 1.95 -15.64
CA SER A 208 -9.07 1.20 -16.85
C SER A 208 -8.02 0.13 -17.10
N THR A 209 -8.41 -0.94 -17.78
CA THR A 209 -7.52 -2.06 -18.13
C THR A 209 -6.23 -1.57 -18.78
N ASP A 210 -6.35 -0.69 -19.80
CA ASP A 210 -5.19 -0.17 -20.52
C ASP A 210 -4.24 0.65 -19.63
N ALA A 211 -4.80 1.51 -18.77
CA ALA A 211 -4.01 2.33 -17.83
C ALA A 211 -3.27 1.46 -16.81
N ILE A 212 -3.91 0.42 -16.27
CA ILE A 212 -3.30 -0.53 -15.34
C ILE A 212 -2.13 -1.27 -15.99
N TYR A 213 -2.33 -1.84 -17.18
CA TYR A 213 -1.26 -2.55 -17.89
C TYR A 213 -0.12 -1.61 -18.32
N GLN A 214 -0.44 -0.36 -18.68
CA GLN A 214 0.58 0.62 -19.00
C GLN A 214 1.42 0.97 -17.78
N ALA A 215 0.78 1.29 -16.65
CA ALA A 215 1.48 1.60 -15.40
C ALA A 215 2.38 0.44 -14.93
N ALA A 216 1.88 -0.79 -15.00
CA ALA A 216 2.66 -1.98 -14.66
C ALA A 216 3.90 -2.13 -15.55
N ARG A 217 3.75 -1.96 -16.88
CA ARG A 217 4.89 -2.01 -17.82
C ARG A 217 5.92 -0.90 -17.55
N ASP A 218 5.45 0.32 -17.29
CA ASP A 218 6.33 1.47 -17.05
C ASP A 218 7.15 1.28 -15.76
N VAL A 219 6.53 0.74 -14.71
CA VAL A 219 7.20 0.42 -13.44
C VAL A 219 8.12 -0.79 -13.59
N GLY A 220 7.67 -1.85 -14.27
CA GLY A 220 8.46 -3.04 -14.58
C GLY A 220 9.19 -3.62 -13.36
N PRO A 221 10.51 -3.85 -13.47
CA PRO A 221 11.30 -4.48 -12.41
C PRO A 221 11.51 -3.61 -11.15
N LEU A 222 11.08 -2.35 -11.17
CA LEU A 222 11.15 -1.48 -10.00
C LEU A 222 10.02 -1.76 -9.00
N GLN A 223 9.03 -2.59 -9.34
CA GLN A 223 7.93 -2.92 -8.45
C GLN A 223 8.41 -3.75 -7.26
N ALA A 224 8.35 -3.19 -6.05
CA ALA A 224 8.83 -3.83 -4.81
C ALA A 224 7.70 -4.25 -3.86
N LEU A 225 6.60 -3.51 -3.83
CA LEU A 225 5.47 -3.71 -2.92
C LEU A 225 4.18 -3.23 -3.56
N SER A 226 3.04 -3.79 -3.16
CA SER A 226 1.73 -3.29 -3.53
C SER A 226 0.71 -3.51 -2.43
N HIS A 227 -0.30 -2.62 -2.37
CA HIS A 227 -1.43 -2.76 -1.45
C HIS A 227 -2.74 -2.93 -2.22
N PHE A 228 -3.66 -3.60 -1.56
CA PHE A 228 -5.06 -3.61 -1.92
C PHE A 228 -5.91 -3.38 -0.68
N GLY A 229 -7.06 -2.78 -0.86
CA GLY A 229 -7.93 -2.40 0.24
C GLY A 229 -9.39 -2.50 -0.17
N GLY A 230 -10.25 -1.97 0.67
CA GLY A 230 -11.69 -2.01 0.50
C GLY A 230 -12.37 -2.98 1.43
N GLU A 231 -13.68 -3.07 1.29
CA GLU A 231 -14.52 -3.99 2.02
C GLU A 231 -14.99 -5.12 1.11
N PHE A 232 -15.25 -6.28 1.69
CA PHE A 232 -15.59 -7.50 0.95
C PHE A 232 -16.85 -8.13 1.54
N GLU A 233 -17.68 -8.70 0.69
CA GLU A 233 -18.84 -9.51 1.10
C GLU A 233 -18.86 -10.86 0.40
N ARG A 234 -19.37 -11.87 1.10
CA ARG A 234 -19.66 -13.17 0.48
C ARG A 234 -21.07 -13.17 -0.07
N LEU A 235 -21.19 -13.47 -1.34
CA LEU A 235 -22.46 -13.60 -2.03
C LEU A 235 -23.13 -14.97 -1.73
N PRO A 236 -24.45 -15.11 -1.97
CA PRO A 236 -25.17 -16.39 -1.72
C PRO A 236 -24.63 -17.59 -2.51
N ASP A 237 -24.01 -17.36 -3.66
CA ASP A 237 -23.34 -18.39 -4.47
C ASP A 237 -21.94 -18.76 -3.99
N GLY A 238 -21.46 -18.12 -2.90
CA GLY A 238 -20.14 -18.31 -2.32
C GLY A 238 -19.04 -17.42 -2.90
N ALA A 239 -19.28 -16.70 -3.98
CA ALA A 239 -18.32 -15.74 -4.53
C ALA A 239 -18.08 -14.58 -3.58
N ILE A 240 -16.89 -13.96 -3.67
CA ILE A 240 -16.55 -12.77 -2.89
C ILE A 240 -16.54 -11.56 -3.82
N ARG A 241 -17.27 -10.53 -3.41
CA ARG A 241 -17.33 -9.24 -4.09
C ARG A 241 -16.64 -8.18 -3.25
N GLY A 242 -15.71 -7.44 -3.86
CA GLY A 242 -15.07 -6.28 -3.24
C GLY A 242 -15.81 -4.98 -3.56
N PHE A 243 -15.77 -4.04 -2.62
CA PHE A 243 -16.32 -2.70 -2.77
C PHE A 243 -15.21 -1.67 -2.68
N ASP A 244 -15.19 -0.72 -3.61
CA ASP A 244 -14.35 0.46 -3.49
C ASP A 244 -14.96 1.43 -2.47
N VAL A 245 -14.23 1.65 -1.38
CA VAL A 245 -14.67 2.54 -0.30
C VAL A 245 -14.12 3.95 -0.45
N PHE A 246 -13.11 4.14 -1.28
CA PHE A 246 -12.50 5.45 -1.54
C PHE A 246 -13.34 6.28 -2.50
N ASP A 247 -14.10 5.64 -3.39
CA ASP A 247 -15.09 6.30 -4.23
C ASP A 247 -16.51 6.00 -3.75
N LYS A 248 -16.97 6.78 -2.76
CA LYS A 248 -18.34 6.67 -2.22
C LYS A 248 -19.44 6.88 -3.26
N LYS A 249 -19.12 7.39 -4.46
CA LYS A 249 -20.07 7.65 -5.55
C LYS A 249 -20.23 6.46 -6.48
N VAL A 250 -19.22 5.61 -6.56
CA VAL A 250 -19.22 4.42 -7.40
C VAL A 250 -19.05 3.21 -6.49
N ARG A 251 -20.13 2.65 -5.99
CA ARG A 251 -20.16 1.28 -5.47
C ARG A 251 -19.97 0.33 -6.66
N GLY A 252 -18.85 0.51 -7.37
CA GLY A 252 -18.47 -0.33 -8.48
C GLY A 252 -17.90 -1.65 -7.98
N ASP A 253 -18.10 -2.68 -8.76
CA ASP A 253 -17.42 -3.95 -8.60
C ASP A 253 -15.91 -3.72 -8.75
N THR A 254 -15.16 -3.82 -7.65
CA THR A 254 -13.70 -3.67 -7.67
C THR A 254 -13.00 -4.88 -8.29
N ASN A 255 -13.74 -5.96 -8.55
CA ASN A 255 -13.19 -7.22 -9.02
C ASN A 255 -12.46 -7.07 -10.34
N GLN A 256 -12.95 -6.21 -11.25
CA GLN A 256 -12.36 -6.07 -12.57
C GLN A 256 -10.98 -5.41 -12.49
N TYR A 257 -10.83 -4.26 -11.85
CA TYR A 257 -9.54 -3.58 -11.82
C TYR A 257 -8.49 -4.33 -10.97
N TYR A 258 -8.90 -5.04 -9.91
CA TYR A 258 -7.97 -5.91 -9.17
C TYR A 258 -7.54 -7.11 -10.00
N ARG A 259 -8.46 -7.72 -10.78
CA ARG A 259 -8.11 -8.80 -11.71
C ARG A 259 -7.11 -8.35 -12.76
N ASP A 260 -7.35 -7.18 -13.35
CA ASP A 260 -6.45 -6.61 -14.35
C ASP A 260 -5.10 -6.25 -13.74
N PHE A 261 -5.09 -5.70 -12.53
CA PHE A 261 -3.86 -5.37 -11.82
C PHE A 261 -3.03 -6.62 -11.47
N VAL A 262 -3.65 -7.65 -10.91
CA VAL A 262 -2.97 -8.93 -10.61
C VAL A 262 -2.36 -9.53 -11.87
N ARG A 263 -3.10 -9.55 -12.98
CA ARG A 263 -2.59 -10.03 -14.28
C ARG A 263 -1.45 -9.17 -14.81
N ALA A 264 -1.57 -7.85 -14.72
CA ALA A 264 -0.52 -6.94 -15.15
C ALA A 264 0.77 -7.13 -14.34
N MET A 265 0.66 -7.34 -13.01
CA MET A 265 1.79 -7.66 -12.14
C MET A 265 2.45 -8.99 -12.53
N GLN A 266 1.67 -10.03 -12.88
CA GLN A 266 2.21 -11.29 -13.38
C GLN A 266 2.94 -11.12 -14.72
N VAL A 267 2.40 -10.30 -15.63
CA VAL A 267 3.02 -10.01 -16.93
C VAL A 267 4.41 -9.38 -16.78
N ILE A 268 4.62 -8.53 -15.79
CA ILE A 268 5.93 -7.93 -15.50
C ILE A 268 6.83 -8.82 -14.64
N GLY A 269 6.37 -10.02 -14.25
CA GLY A 269 7.13 -10.96 -13.42
C GLY A 269 7.22 -10.57 -11.95
N TYR A 270 6.28 -9.79 -11.43
CA TYR A 270 6.26 -9.42 -10.01
C TYR A 270 5.88 -10.62 -9.13
N GLU A 271 6.74 -10.96 -8.17
CA GLU A 271 6.57 -12.06 -7.23
C GLU A 271 6.44 -11.62 -5.76
N GLY A 272 6.47 -10.30 -5.52
CA GLY A 272 6.38 -9.72 -4.18
C GLY A 272 4.99 -9.81 -3.54
N TYR A 273 4.76 -8.98 -2.54
CA TYR A 273 3.55 -9.01 -1.73
C TYR A 273 2.45 -8.08 -2.25
N MET A 274 1.21 -8.61 -2.24
CA MET A 274 -0.03 -7.84 -2.28
C MET A 274 -0.54 -7.72 -0.84
N SER A 275 -0.43 -6.54 -0.23
CA SER A 275 -0.68 -6.31 1.19
C SER A 275 -2.08 -5.73 1.42
N TYR A 276 -2.91 -6.42 2.21
CA TYR A 276 -4.27 -5.96 2.53
C TYR A 276 -4.25 -4.87 3.59
N GLU A 277 -4.96 -3.78 3.33
CA GLU A 277 -5.17 -2.68 4.28
C GLU A 277 -6.65 -2.32 4.46
N LEU A 278 -7.07 -2.15 5.72
CA LEU A 278 -8.36 -1.59 6.11
C LEU A 278 -8.10 -0.25 6.82
N CYS A 279 -8.10 0.84 6.05
CA CYS A 279 -7.63 2.15 6.50
C CYS A 279 -8.57 3.31 6.13
N HIS A 280 -9.88 3.11 6.30
CA HIS A 280 -10.93 4.06 5.98
C HIS A 280 -12.05 4.03 7.02
N ASP A 281 -12.99 4.97 6.93
CA ASP A 281 -14.18 5.02 7.79
C ASP A 281 -15.00 3.74 7.64
N LEU A 282 -15.16 2.99 8.72
CA LEU A 282 -15.92 1.75 8.75
C LEU A 282 -17.42 1.99 9.01
N PRO A 283 -18.29 1.00 8.72
CA PRO A 283 -19.73 1.11 8.93
C PRO A 283 -20.12 1.47 10.37
N VAL A 284 -21.21 2.23 10.48
CA VAL A 284 -21.87 2.54 11.74
C VAL A 284 -23.17 1.76 11.79
N VAL A 285 -23.31 0.88 12.78
CA VAL A 285 -24.49 0.05 13.03
C VAL A 285 -25.05 0.43 14.40
N ASP A 286 -26.35 0.71 14.47
CA ASP A 286 -27.03 1.15 15.70
C ASP A 286 -26.33 2.33 16.41
N GLY A 287 -25.84 3.29 15.62
CA GLY A 287 -25.15 4.49 16.11
C GLY A 287 -23.73 4.26 16.65
N GLN A 288 -23.17 3.07 16.48
CA GLN A 288 -21.80 2.75 16.88
C GLN A 288 -20.99 2.21 15.69
N THR A 289 -19.73 2.64 15.59
CA THR A 289 -18.80 2.03 14.63
C THR A 289 -18.59 0.55 14.99
N VAL A 290 -18.50 -0.28 13.96
CA VAL A 290 -18.20 -1.71 14.10
C VAL A 290 -16.93 -1.93 14.94
N ASP A 291 -16.79 -3.12 15.52
CA ASP A 291 -15.66 -3.49 16.36
C ASP A 291 -14.59 -4.30 15.60
N ILE A 292 -13.61 -4.82 16.34
CA ILE A 292 -12.52 -5.65 15.78
C ILE A 292 -13.02 -6.92 15.08
N GLY A 293 -14.21 -7.43 15.45
CA GLY A 293 -14.83 -8.59 14.78
C GLY A 293 -15.07 -8.33 13.29
N TYR A 294 -15.47 -7.09 12.96
CA TYR A 294 -15.60 -6.67 11.57
C TYR A 294 -14.24 -6.66 10.85
N ALA A 295 -13.20 -6.10 11.47
CA ALA A 295 -11.86 -6.12 10.88
C ALA A 295 -11.34 -7.55 10.63
N HIS A 296 -11.63 -8.48 11.54
CA HIS A 296 -11.32 -9.90 11.35
C HIS A 296 -12.06 -10.51 10.15
N GLN A 297 -13.35 -10.23 10.02
CA GLN A 297 -14.14 -10.70 8.88
C GLN A 297 -13.60 -10.15 7.56
N GLN A 298 -13.30 -8.84 7.52
CA GLN A 298 -12.78 -8.21 6.31
C GLN A 298 -11.39 -8.75 5.94
N ALA A 299 -10.49 -8.92 6.89
CA ALA A 299 -9.17 -9.50 6.63
C ALA A 299 -9.26 -10.93 6.10
N GLN A 300 -10.19 -11.74 6.59
CA GLN A 300 -10.40 -13.09 6.08
C GLN A 300 -10.97 -13.08 4.65
N LEU A 301 -12.01 -12.30 4.39
CA LEU A 301 -12.62 -12.21 3.06
C LEU A 301 -11.65 -11.64 2.02
N ALA A 302 -10.84 -10.64 2.40
CA ALA A 302 -9.81 -10.06 1.55
C ALA A 302 -8.73 -11.09 1.16
N ALA A 303 -8.32 -11.95 2.10
CA ALA A 303 -7.36 -13.01 1.81
C ALA A 303 -7.91 -14.02 0.81
N GLU A 304 -9.14 -14.49 1.02
CA GLU A 304 -9.80 -15.43 0.10
C GLU A 304 -9.97 -14.80 -1.29
N PHE A 305 -10.47 -13.56 -1.36
CA PHE A 305 -10.65 -12.83 -2.61
C PHE A 305 -9.36 -12.70 -3.42
N MET A 306 -8.30 -12.20 -2.81
CA MET A 306 -7.05 -11.96 -3.52
C MET A 306 -6.35 -13.27 -3.91
N ARG A 307 -6.43 -14.29 -3.07
CA ARG A 307 -5.89 -15.62 -3.37
C ARG A 307 -6.57 -16.24 -4.60
N ASP A 308 -7.90 -16.11 -4.70
CA ASP A 308 -8.65 -16.57 -5.87
C ASP A 308 -8.27 -15.80 -7.13
N LEU A 309 -8.04 -14.49 -7.03
CA LEU A 309 -7.58 -13.69 -8.17
C LEU A 309 -6.18 -14.12 -8.63
N ILE A 310 -5.23 -14.28 -7.71
CA ILE A 310 -3.86 -14.74 -8.03
C ILE A 310 -3.92 -16.11 -8.73
N ALA A 311 -4.66 -17.07 -8.16
CA ALA A 311 -4.78 -18.41 -8.73
C ALA A 311 -5.51 -18.43 -10.07
N SER A 312 -6.50 -17.57 -10.28
CA SER A 312 -7.27 -17.50 -11.54
C SER A 312 -6.51 -16.81 -12.67
N ALA A 313 -5.57 -15.92 -12.31
CA ALA A 313 -4.74 -15.22 -13.28
C ALA A 313 -3.70 -16.16 -13.93
N ASP A 314 -3.30 -17.23 -13.25
CA ASP A 314 -2.39 -18.26 -13.77
C ASP A 314 -3.06 -19.19 -14.82
N ARG A 315 -4.39 -19.12 -14.97
CA ARG A 315 -5.08 -19.86 -16.03
C ARG A 315 -4.98 -19.08 -17.34
N PRO A 316 -4.47 -19.68 -18.44
CA PRO A 316 -4.47 -19.01 -19.73
C PRO A 316 -5.92 -18.60 -20.08
N ALA A 317 -6.08 -17.37 -20.57
CA ALA A 317 -7.38 -16.91 -21.03
C ALA A 317 -7.92 -17.96 -22.03
N PRO A 318 -9.22 -18.33 -21.96
CA PRO A 318 -9.76 -19.25 -22.94
C PRO A 318 -9.49 -18.67 -24.34
N LEU A 319 -8.83 -19.46 -25.19
CA LEU A 319 -8.58 -19.14 -26.59
C LEU A 319 -9.93 -18.94 -27.27
N GLY A 320 -10.39 -17.73 -27.38
CA GLY A 320 -11.67 -17.41 -28.01
C GLY A 320 -11.80 -15.93 -28.28
N VAL A 321 -11.49 -15.61 -29.47
CA VAL A 321 -11.90 -14.64 -30.49
C VAL A 321 -10.68 -13.95 -31.07
N ALA A 322 -10.28 -14.42 -32.24
CA ALA A 322 -9.33 -13.74 -33.12
C ALA A 322 -9.86 -12.32 -33.44
N PRO A 323 -9.00 -11.30 -33.50
CA PRO A 323 -9.44 -10.00 -33.98
C PRO A 323 -9.91 -10.11 -35.40
N THR A 324 -11.15 -9.72 -35.66
CA THR A 324 -11.70 -9.57 -37.00
C THR A 324 -10.86 -8.51 -37.75
N THR A 325 -10.03 -8.98 -38.64
CA THR A 325 -9.36 -8.10 -39.63
C THR A 325 -10.42 -7.48 -40.52
N PHE A 326 -10.70 -6.21 -40.35
CA PHE A 326 -11.43 -5.43 -41.37
C PHE A 326 -10.56 -5.35 -42.63
N GLY A 327 -10.92 -6.11 -43.63
CA GLY A 327 -10.32 -6.05 -44.95
C GLY A 327 -10.64 -4.68 -45.57
N THR A 328 -9.60 -3.95 -45.89
CA THR A 328 -9.66 -2.79 -46.80
C THR A 328 -9.83 -3.32 -48.21
N THR A 329 -11.05 -3.30 -48.73
CA THR A 329 -11.30 -3.45 -50.17
C THR A 329 -10.96 -2.12 -50.84
N SER A 330 -9.82 -2.09 -51.49
CA SER A 330 -9.51 -1.14 -52.57
C SER A 330 -10.27 -1.53 -53.81
N GLY A 331 -11.25 -0.74 -54.18
CA GLY A 331 -11.92 -0.82 -55.46
C GLY A 331 -11.91 0.56 -56.12
N ARG A 332 -11.01 0.80 -57.06
CA ARG A 332 -11.21 1.79 -58.12
C ARG A 332 -11.96 1.10 -59.27
N PRO A 333 -12.88 1.80 -59.92
CA PRO A 333 -12.95 1.71 -61.37
C PRO A 333 -12.86 3.11 -62.04
N ALA A 334 -12.29 3.04 -63.21
CA ALA A 334 -12.33 3.83 -64.41
C ALA A 334 -13.03 5.20 -64.43
#